data_870bc9337f3430a005a9adb3d5223fad
#
_entry.id   870bc9337f3430a005a9adb3d5223fad
#
_cell.length_a   1.000
_cell.length_b   1.000
_cell.length_c   1.000
_cell.angle_alpha   90.00
_cell.angle_beta   90.00
_cell.angle_gamma   90.00
#
_symmetry.space_group_name_H-M   'P 1'
#
loop_
_entity.id
_entity.type
_entity.pdbx_description
1 polymer ?
#
loop_
_entity_poly.entity_id
_entity_poly.type
_entity_poly.pdbx_seq_one_letter_code
_entity_poly.pdbx_strand_id
1 'polypeptide(L)'
;MYNRDCNAIADHGARSPNGLVDINRFTLTTIQAGLSTCILQADDIAANGLASKFLWGKKAEGLAYTIENKEYLWGKLMAIKERGTGDVAAIADGIMLLMKVPNLGMVKASFVMQMLGFDVACIDSHNLTRLGMSPNAVKVGAKLKTETKYKKVCEYIVMTQTKGTEYWWNSWCEYVAGNRANRLLD
;
A
#
# COMPACT_ATOMS: atom_id res chain seq x y z
N MET A 1 5.69 16.45 -8.37
CA MET A 1 4.29 16.55 -7.90
C MET A 1 3.86 15.28 -7.14
N TYR A 2 3.85 14.09 -7.75
CA TYR A 2 3.41 12.85 -7.09
C TYR A 2 4.21 12.45 -5.85
N ASN A 3 5.54 12.56 -5.90
CA ASN A 3 6.41 12.20 -4.77
C ASN A 3 6.13 13.09 -3.55
N ARG A 4 5.91 14.39 -3.77
CA ARG A 4 5.61 15.35 -2.70
C ARG A 4 4.30 15.02 -1.98
N ASP A 5 3.24 14.69 -2.73
CA ASP A 5 1.93 14.43 -2.15
C ASP A 5 1.90 13.10 -1.39
N CYS A 6 2.55 12.06 -1.92
CA CYS A 6 2.70 10.79 -1.22
C CYS A 6 3.52 10.92 0.06
N ASN A 7 4.61 11.68 0.03
CA ASN A 7 5.42 11.92 1.22
C ASN A 7 4.63 12.71 2.29
N ALA A 8 3.85 13.72 1.89
CA ALA A 8 3.02 14.48 2.81
C ALA A 8 1.96 13.58 3.49
N ILE A 9 1.32 12.68 2.75
CA ILE A 9 0.37 11.70 3.29
C ILE A 9 1.09 10.73 4.24
N ALA A 10 2.27 10.25 3.87
CA ALA A 10 3.07 9.35 4.69
C ALA A 10 3.51 10.03 6.00
N ASP A 11 4.02 11.25 5.93
CA ASP A 11 4.47 12.01 7.10
C ASP A 11 3.32 12.32 8.06
N HIS A 12 2.15 12.66 7.54
CA HIS A 12 0.95 12.85 8.35
C HIS A 12 0.46 11.54 8.93
N GLY A 13 0.39 10.51 8.08
CA GLY A 13 -0.15 9.20 8.42
C GLY A 13 0.67 8.43 9.45
N ALA A 14 1.99 8.67 9.48
CA ALA A 14 2.88 8.01 10.43
C ALA A 14 2.78 8.53 11.88
N ARG A 15 1.88 9.49 12.17
CA ARG A 15 1.83 10.20 13.46
C ARG A 15 0.68 9.80 14.37
N SER A 16 -0.37 9.19 13.86
CA SER A 16 -1.58 8.92 14.64
C SER A 16 -2.46 7.83 14.02
N PRO A 17 -3.39 7.25 14.81
CA PRO A 17 -4.42 6.34 14.30
C PRO A 17 -5.27 6.96 13.18
N ASN A 18 -5.59 8.24 13.24
CA ASN A 18 -6.31 8.95 12.17
C ASN A 18 -5.44 9.08 10.91
N GLY A 19 -4.14 9.31 11.07
CA GLY A 19 -3.21 9.31 9.96
C GLY A 19 -3.12 7.95 9.26
N LEU A 20 -3.21 6.84 9.99
CA LEU A 20 -3.32 5.51 9.39
C LEU A 20 -4.60 5.37 8.53
N VAL A 21 -5.71 5.96 8.97
CA VAL A 21 -6.95 6.00 8.16
C VAL A 21 -6.70 6.77 6.86
N ASP A 22 -5.95 7.87 6.88
CA ASP A 22 -5.62 8.67 5.69
C ASP A 22 -4.71 7.90 4.72
N ILE A 23 -3.68 7.21 5.23
CA ILE A 23 -2.85 6.31 4.40
C ILE A 23 -3.73 5.24 3.75
N ASN A 24 -4.61 4.62 4.52
CA ASN A 24 -5.45 3.53 4.00
C ASN A 24 -6.48 4.03 2.98
N ARG A 25 -7.08 5.20 3.22
CA ARG A 25 -7.95 5.90 2.27
C ARG A 25 -7.22 6.11 0.94
N PHE A 26 -6.03 6.69 0.98
CA PHE A 26 -5.21 6.89 -0.21
C PHE A 26 -4.87 5.56 -0.89
N THR A 27 -4.43 4.56 -0.14
CA THR A 27 -4.10 3.23 -0.67
C THR A 27 -5.28 2.59 -1.39
N LEU A 28 -6.49 2.66 -0.83
CA LEU A 28 -7.71 2.13 -1.45
C LEU A 28 -8.07 2.85 -2.75
N THR A 29 -7.81 4.17 -2.85
CA THR A 29 -8.03 4.92 -4.10
C THR A 29 -7.07 4.49 -5.21
N THR A 30 -5.87 4.03 -4.88
CA THR A 30 -4.89 3.55 -5.87
C THR A 30 -5.25 2.19 -6.49
N ILE A 31 -6.27 1.49 -5.96
CA ILE A 31 -6.74 0.21 -6.50
C ILE A 31 -7.58 0.46 -7.75
N GLN A 32 -7.09 0.00 -8.90
CA GLN A 32 -7.76 0.14 -10.21
C GLN A 32 -8.00 1.61 -10.63
N ALA A 33 -7.16 2.53 -10.21
CA ALA A 33 -7.22 3.93 -10.59
C ALA A 33 -5.83 4.46 -10.97
N GLY A 34 -5.78 5.40 -11.91
CA GLY A 34 -4.55 6.12 -12.23
C GLY A 34 -4.16 7.06 -11.08
N LEU A 35 -2.88 7.19 -10.80
CA LEU A 35 -2.41 8.03 -9.69
C LEU A 35 -2.85 9.50 -9.81
N SER A 36 -2.99 10.02 -11.03
CA SER A 36 -3.46 11.39 -11.27
C SER A 36 -4.83 11.70 -10.68
N THR A 37 -5.66 10.68 -10.47
CA THR A 37 -7.00 10.80 -9.91
C THR A 37 -7.08 10.36 -8.45
N CYS A 38 -6.06 9.65 -7.94
CA CYS A 38 -6.09 9.07 -6.60
C CYS A 38 -6.20 10.13 -5.50
N ILE A 39 -5.49 11.26 -5.66
CA ILE A 39 -5.51 12.35 -4.67
C ILE A 39 -6.89 13.00 -4.63
N LEU A 40 -7.45 13.34 -5.80
CA LEU A 40 -8.81 13.91 -5.88
C LEU A 40 -9.87 12.97 -5.31
N GLN A 41 -9.71 11.65 -5.54
CA GLN A 41 -10.60 10.65 -4.95
C GLN A 41 -10.43 10.57 -3.43
N ALA A 42 -9.19 10.63 -2.94
CA ALA A 42 -8.91 10.60 -1.51
C ALA A 42 -9.48 11.84 -0.81
N ASP A 43 -9.40 13.02 -1.43
CA ASP A 43 -9.97 14.27 -0.93
C ASP A 43 -11.52 14.19 -0.89
N ASP A 44 -12.15 13.69 -1.94
CA ASP A 44 -13.61 13.48 -1.96
C ASP A 44 -14.05 12.50 -0.86
N ILE A 45 -13.31 11.41 -0.67
CA ILE A 45 -13.60 10.45 0.40
C ILE A 45 -13.35 11.08 1.78
N ALA A 46 -12.36 11.97 1.91
CA ALA A 46 -12.12 12.70 3.15
C ALA A 46 -13.30 13.60 3.52
N ALA A 47 -13.87 14.28 2.51
CA ALA A 47 -14.99 15.18 2.70
C ALA A 47 -16.34 14.45 2.93
N ASN A 48 -16.58 13.37 2.21
CA ASN A 48 -17.87 12.66 2.16
C ASN A 48 -17.89 11.33 2.94
N GLY A 49 -16.76 10.89 3.48
CA GLY A 49 -16.63 9.63 4.21
C GLY A 49 -17.06 8.41 3.39
N LEU A 50 -17.79 7.51 4.02
CA LEU A 50 -18.28 6.27 3.37
C LEU A 50 -19.38 6.55 2.32
N ALA A 51 -19.93 7.77 2.25
CA ALA A 51 -20.91 8.17 1.23
C ALA A 51 -20.25 8.60 -0.11
N SER A 52 -18.93 8.66 -0.18
CA SER A 52 -18.23 9.01 -1.42
C SER A 52 -18.56 8.03 -2.56
N LYS A 53 -18.83 8.59 -3.74
CA LYS A 53 -19.05 7.81 -4.98
C LYS A 53 -17.82 7.01 -5.44
N PHE A 54 -16.65 7.32 -4.92
CA PHE A 54 -15.41 6.61 -5.23
C PHE A 54 -15.15 5.40 -4.32
N LEU A 55 -15.98 5.24 -3.28
CA LEU A 55 -16.01 4.06 -2.42
C LEU A 55 -17.12 3.12 -2.86
N TRP A 56 -16.75 1.99 -3.42
CA TRP A 56 -17.68 0.96 -3.85
C TRP A 56 -17.22 -0.43 -3.43
N GLY A 57 -18.15 -1.31 -3.12
CA GLY A 57 -17.89 -2.69 -2.76
C GLY A 57 -16.85 -2.81 -1.64
N LYS A 58 -15.86 -3.65 -1.85
CA LYS A 58 -14.82 -3.94 -0.84
C LYS A 58 -13.93 -2.75 -0.47
N LYS A 59 -13.89 -1.68 -1.26
CA LYS A 59 -13.16 -0.46 -0.87
C LYS A 59 -13.85 0.23 0.32
N ALA A 60 -15.18 0.33 0.27
CA ALA A 60 -15.97 0.87 1.38
C ALA A 60 -15.84 0.02 2.64
N GLU A 61 -15.94 -1.32 2.50
CA GLU A 61 -15.72 -2.26 3.60
C GLU A 61 -14.33 -2.10 4.23
N GLY A 62 -13.28 -1.95 3.39
CA GLY A 62 -11.91 -1.78 3.85
C GLY A 62 -11.71 -0.47 4.62
N LEU A 63 -12.29 0.63 4.16
CA LEU A 63 -12.21 1.90 4.87
C LEU A 63 -13.01 1.87 6.18
N ALA A 64 -14.23 1.33 6.18
CA ALA A 64 -15.05 1.16 7.37
C ALA A 64 -14.31 0.34 8.43
N TYR A 65 -13.77 -0.83 8.04
CA TYR A 65 -12.96 -1.67 8.92
C TYR A 65 -11.78 -0.91 9.53
N THR A 66 -11.08 -0.11 8.72
CA THR A 66 -9.93 0.67 9.20
C THR A 66 -10.36 1.73 10.20
N ILE A 67 -11.45 2.45 9.95
CA ILE A 67 -11.99 3.47 10.86
C ILE A 67 -12.36 2.84 12.20
N GLU A 68 -13.09 1.73 12.18
CA GLU A 68 -13.53 1.02 13.38
C GLU A 68 -12.38 0.45 14.21
N ASN A 69 -11.32 0.00 13.55
CA ASN A 69 -10.20 -0.69 14.18
C ASN A 69 -8.92 0.16 14.24
N LYS A 70 -8.95 1.45 13.99
CA LYS A 70 -7.78 2.31 13.82
C LYS A 70 -6.82 2.28 15.02
N GLU A 71 -7.34 2.35 16.25
CA GLU A 71 -6.52 2.31 17.46
C GLU A 71 -5.80 0.97 17.62
N TYR A 72 -6.53 -0.13 17.40
CA TYR A 72 -5.96 -1.47 17.45
C TYR A 72 -4.88 -1.68 16.38
N LEU A 73 -5.19 -1.32 15.13
CA LEU A 73 -4.25 -1.46 14.01
C LEU A 73 -3.01 -0.61 14.24
N TRP A 74 -3.21 0.65 14.64
CA TRP A 74 -2.13 1.58 14.94
C TRP A 74 -1.22 1.06 16.06
N GLY A 75 -1.79 0.67 17.21
CA GLY A 75 -1.03 0.14 18.32
C GLY A 75 -0.20 -1.09 17.94
N LYS A 76 -0.79 -2.02 17.17
CA LYS A 76 -0.06 -3.20 16.67
C LYS A 76 1.06 -2.83 15.70
N LEU A 77 0.80 -1.91 14.76
CA LEU A 77 1.82 -1.48 13.79
C LEU A 77 2.97 -0.73 14.45
N MET A 78 2.70 0.08 15.47
CA MET A 78 3.76 0.76 16.23
C MET A 78 4.59 -0.23 17.05
N ALA A 79 3.99 -1.20 17.71
CA ALA A 79 4.71 -2.26 18.40
C ALA A 79 5.57 -3.12 17.44
N ILE A 80 5.09 -3.34 16.22
CA ILE A 80 5.87 -4.00 15.15
C ILE A 80 7.04 -3.09 14.74
N LYS A 81 6.83 -1.78 14.62
CA LYS A 81 7.87 -0.80 14.25
C LYS A 81 9.02 -0.75 15.25
N GLU A 82 8.72 -0.90 16.54
CA GLU A 82 9.72 -0.99 17.61
C GLU A 82 10.65 -2.22 17.49
N ARG A 83 10.20 -3.30 16.84
CA ARG A 83 11.02 -4.48 16.57
C ARG A 83 12.05 -4.25 15.45
N GLY A 84 11.87 -3.21 14.63
CA GLY A 84 12.77 -2.81 13.55
C GLY A 84 12.05 -2.65 12.22
N THR A 85 12.27 -1.50 11.59
CA THR A 85 11.65 -1.17 10.30
C THR A 85 12.21 -1.96 9.13
N GLY A 86 13.38 -2.58 9.27
CA GLY A 86 14.02 -3.45 8.28
C GLY A 86 13.91 -4.95 8.59
N ASP A 87 13.36 -5.32 9.76
CA ASP A 87 13.23 -6.73 10.15
C ASP A 87 12.15 -7.42 9.33
N VAL A 88 12.53 -8.49 8.62
CA VAL A 88 11.64 -9.22 7.70
C VAL A 88 10.44 -9.82 8.44
N ALA A 89 10.66 -10.38 9.65
CA ALA A 89 9.58 -11.00 10.41
C ALA A 89 8.61 -9.93 10.95
N ALA A 90 9.14 -8.79 11.44
CA ALA A 90 8.31 -7.68 11.88
C ALA A 90 7.46 -7.12 10.74
N ILE A 91 8.06 -6.88 9.57
CA ILE A 91 7.33 -6.39 8.40
C ILE A 91 6.28 -7.42 7.95
N ALA A 92 6.61 -8.72 7.96
CA ALA A 92 5.68 -9.78 7.60
C ALA A 92 4.46 -9.83 8.52
N ASP A 93 4.65 -9.67 9.82
CA ASP A 93 3.56 -9.57 10.79
C ASP A 93 2.64 -8.37 10.49
N GLY A 94 3.23 -7.21 10.14
CA GLY A 94 2.48 -6.01 9.75
C GLY A 94 1.67 -6.20 8.47
N ILE A 95 2.27 -6.78 7.44
CA ILE A 95 1.58 -7.09 6.18
C ILE A 95 0.43 -8.09 6.44
N MET A 96 0.69 -9.16 7.21
CA MET A 96 -0.35 -10.15 7.54
C MET A 96 -1.49 -9.56 8.37
N LEU A 97 -1.20 -8.60 9.25
CA LEU A 97 -2.21 -7.84 9.98
C LEU A 97 -3.07 -7.01 9.02
N LEU A 98 -2.44 -6.22 8.14
CA LEU A 98 -3.13 -5.35 7.18
C LEU A 98 -3.91 -6.13 6.11
N MET A 99 -3.47 -7.34 5.75
CA MET A 99 -4.22 -8.22 4.84
C MET A 99 -5.58 -8.71 5.42
N LYS A 100 -5.87 -8.46 6.69
CA LYS A 100 -7.21 -8.67 7.27
C LYS A 100 -8.18 -7.56 6.90
N VAL A 101 -7.67 -6.39 6.52
CA VAL A 101 -8.49 -5.28 6.03
C VAL A 101 -9.08 -5.66 4.66
N PRO A 102 -10.39 -5.59 4.47
CA PRO A 102 -11.01 -5.89 3.19
C PRO A 102 -10.36 -5.10 2.04
N ASN A 103 -10.14 -5.77 0.93
CA ASN A 103 -9.50 -5.22 -0.28
C ASN A 103 -8.01 -4.88 -0.18
N LEU A 104 -7.34 -5.09 0.95
CA LEU A 104 -5.89 -5.01 1.04
C LEU A 104 -5.26 -6.39 0.85
N GLY A 105 -4.77 -6.65 -0.36
CA GLY A 105 -3.86 -7.77 -0.61
C GLY A 105 -2.41 -7.43 -0.22
N MET A 106 -1.51 -8.42 -0.30
CA MET A 106 -0.09 -8.27 0.08
C MET A 106 0.56 -7.00 -0.48
N VAL A 107 0.41 -6.71 -1.77
CA VAL A 107 1.02 -5.54 -2.44
C VAL A 107 0.52 -4.22 -1.86
N LYS A 108 -0.78 -4.09 -1.58
CA LYS A 108 -1.35 -2.86 -1.02
C LYS A 108 -1.09 -2.74 0.48
N ALA A 109 -1.07 -3.85 1.20
CA ALA A 109 -0.61 -3.88 2.59
C ALA A 109 0.87 -3.44 2.69
N SER A 110 1.72 -3.89 1.77
CA SER A 110 3.11 -3.43 1.69
C SER A 110 3.22 -1.94 1.38
N PHE A 111 2.31 -1.38 0.57
CA PHE A 111 2.27 0.06 0.33
C PHE A 111 1.96 0.86 1.61
N VAL A 112 1.00 0.39 2.41
CA VAL A 112 0.71 1.00 3.72
C VAL A 112 1.95 0.92 4.63
N MET A 113 2.63 -0.24 4.69
CA MET A 113 3.86 -0.40 5.46
C MET A 113 4.97 0.52 4.98
N GLN A 114 5.18 0.65 3.67
CA GLN A 114 6.13 1.58 3.07
C GLN A 114 5.85 3.02 3.49
N MET A 115 4.58 3.46 3.44
CA MET A 115 4.19 4.80 3.87
C MET A 115 4.34 5.02 5.38
N LEU A 116 4.34 3.97 6.19
CA LEU A 116 4.67 4.01 7.61
C LEU A 116 6.17 3.99 7.90
N GLY A 117 7.02 3.96 6.87
CA GLY A 117 8.47 4.01 6.98
C GLY A 117 9.15 2.66 7.20
N PHE A 118 8.49 1.55 6.87
CA PHE A 118 9.12 0.23 6.85
C PHE A 118 9.90 0.00 5.54
N ASP A 119 10.98 -0.77 5.63
CA ASP A 119 11.80 -1.13 4.47
C ASP A 119 11.16 -2.28 3.67
N VAL A 120 10.09 -1.94 2.99
CA VAL A 120 9.37 -2.80 2.05
C VAL A 120 8.77 -1.94 0.95
N ALA A 121 8.71 -2.44 -0.28
CA ALA A 121 8.17 -1.69 -1.40
C ALA A 121 6.86 -2.27 -1.93
N CYS A 122 6.04 -1.42 -2.53
CA CYS A 122 4.87 -1.78 -3.31
C CYS A 122 5.28 -2.17 -4.74
N ILE A 123 5.28 -3.47 -5.05
CA ILE A 123 5.47 -3.96 -6.42
C ILE A 123 4.10 -4.14 -7.07
N ASP A 124 3.58 -3.08 -7.66
CA ASP A 124 2.28 -3.07 -8.34
C ASP A 124 2.37 -3.59 -9.78
N SER A 125 1.25 -3.55 -10.51
CA SER A 125 1.17 -4.00 -11.90
C SER A 125 2.12 -3.22 -12.83
N HIS A 126 2.42 -1.95 -12.55
CA HIS A 126 3.33 -1.16 -13.36
C HIS A 126 4.78 -1.66 -13.21
N ASN A 127 5.22 -1.91 -11.99
CA ASN A 127 6.52 -2.51 -11.72
C ASN A 127 6.63 -3.91 -12.34
N LEU A 128 5.59 -4.74 -12.23
CA LEU A 128 5.56 -6.08 -12.82
C LEU A 128 5.72 -6.01 -14.34
N THR A 129 4.94 -5.17 -15.02
CA THR A 129 5.00 -5.01 -16.48
C THR A 129 6.38 -4.51 -16.92
N ARG A 130 6.91 -3.48 -16.26
CA ARG A 130 8.22 -2.91 -16.59
C ARG A 130 9.36 -3.91 -16.45
N LEU A 131 9.31 -4.78 -15.46
CA LEU A 131 10.37 -5.74 -15.16
C LEU A 131 10.16 -7.12 -15.81
N GLY A 132 9.11 -7.28 -16.63
CA GLY A 132 8.75 -8.56 -17.21
C GLY A 132 8.43 -9.65 -16.18
N MET A 133 7.97 -9.25 -14.99
CA MET A 133 7.68 -10.19 -13.90
C MET A 133 6.26 -10.75 -14.03
N SER A 134 6.12 -12.03 -13.73
CA SER A 134 4.79 -12.64 -13.66
C SER A 134 3.97 -12.05 -12.49
N PRO A 135 2.67 -11.71 -12.71
CA PRO A 135 1.79 -11.32 -11.62
C PRO A 135 1.69 -12.35 -10.48
N ASN A 136 1.99 -13.63 -10.75
CA ASN A 136 1.98 -14.67 -9.74
C ASN A 136 3.13 -14.52 -8.73
N ALA A 137 4.21 -13.81 -9.07
CA ALA A 137 5.33 -13.56 -8.16
C ALA A 137 4.90 -12.78 -6.90
N VAL A 138 3.86 -11.95 -7.01
CA VAL A 138 3.37 -11.10 -5.92
C VAL A 138 1.95 -11.50 -5.46
N LYS A 139 1.43 -12.63 -5.94
CA LYS A 139 0.07 -13.08 -5.61
C LYS A 139 0.07 -14.04 -4.43
N VAL A 140 -0.68 -13.69 -3.40
CA VAL A 140 -0.98 -14.58 -2.27
C VAL A 140 -2.43 -15.03 -2.37
N GLY A 141 -2.65 -16.32 -2.63
CA GLY A 141 -3.99 -16.88 -2.77
C GLY A 141 -4.76 -16.89 -1.44
N ALA A 142 -6.03 -16.51 -1.48
CA ALA A 142 -6.88 -16.43 -0.28
C ALA A 142 -7.00 -17.77 0.46
N LYS A 143 -6.99 -18.89 -0.27
CA LYS A 143 -7.16 -20.26 0.27
C LYS A 143 -5.87 -20.90 0.80
N LEU A 144 -4.72 -20.23 0.70
CA LEU A 144 -3.48 -20.77 1.23
C LEU A 144 -3.50 -20.84 2.75
N LYS A 145 -2.81 -21.84 3.32
CA LYS A 145 -2.58 -21.94 4.77
C LYS A 145 -1.78 -20.74 5.25
N THR A 146 -1.95 -20.35 6.51
CA THR A 146 -1.33 -19.16 7.10
C THR A 146 0.20 -19.20 6.99
N GLU A 147 0.82 -20.36 7.28
CA GLU A 147 2.28 -20.52 7.17
C GLU A 147 2.78 -20.31 5.74
N THR A 148 2.05 -20.83 4.74
CA THR A 148 2.39 -20.63 3.32
C THR A 148 2.24 -19.17 2.90
N LYS A 149 1.20 -18.48 3.40
CA LYS A 149 1.04 -17.05 3.17
C LYS A 149 2.20 -16.27 3.77
N TYR A 150 2.52 -16.56 5.03
CA TYR A 150 3.60 -15.90 5.75
C TYR A 150 4.95 -16.07 5.04
N LYS A 151 5.27 -17.31 4.62
CA LYS A 151 6.49 -17.58 3.84
C LYS A 151 6.55 -16.73 2.56
N LYS A 152 5.47 -16.68 1.79
CA LYS A 152 5.39 -15.85 0.57
C LYS A 152 5.55 -14.36 0.87
N VAL A 153 5.01 -13.89 1.99
CA VAL A 153 5.18 -12.49 2.43
C VAL A 153 6.65 -12.22 2.76
N CYS A 154 7.32 -13.11 3.48
CA CYS A 154 8.76 -12.97 3.75
C CYS A 154 9.60 -12.97 2.46
N GLU A 155 9.32 -13.88 1.52
CA GLU A 155 10.00 -13.92 0.21
C GLU A 155 9.81 -12.61 -0.56
N TYR A 156 8.60 -12.03 -0.52
CA TYR A 156 8.30 -10.74 -1.12
C TYR A 156 9.10 -9.61 -0.47
N ILE A 157 9.16 -9.55 0.87
CA ILE A 157 9.91 -8.52 1.60
C ILE A 157 11.39 -8.59 1.22
N VAL A 158 12.01 -9.77 1.30
CA VAL A 158 13.42 -9.97 0.92
C VAL A 158 13.67 -9.51 -0.52
N MET A 159 12.78 -9.84 -1.45
CA MET A 159 12.89 -9.40 -2.85
C MET A 159 12.85 -7.88 -2.96
N THR A 160 12.00 -7.18 -2.19
CA THR A 160 11.94 -5.72 -2.21
C THR A 160 13.18 -5.10 -1.59
N GLN A 161 13.67 -5.63 -0.47
CA GLN A 161 14.86 -5.14 0.23
C GLN A 161 16.15 -5.32 -0.57
N THR A 162 16.26 -6.39 -1.37
CA THR A 162 17.46 -6.67 -2.19
C THR A 162 17.81 -5.51 -3.12
N LYS A 163 16.82 -4.77 -3.61
CA LYS A 163 17.02 -3.58 -4.47
C LYS A 163 16.80 -2.27 -3.73
N GLY A 164 16.20 -2.30 -2.55
CA GLY A 164 15.85 -1.15 -1.75
C GLY A 164 14.55 -0.46 -2.16
N THR A 165 13.87 0.12 -1.19
CA THR A 165 12.57 0.79 -1.37
C THR A 165 12.66 1.98 -2.33
N GLU A 166 13.77 2.72 -2.30
CA GLU A 166 14.01 3.86 -3.19
C GLU A 166 14.09 3.44 -4.66
N TYR A 167 14.77 2.32 -4.97
CA TYR A 167 14.83 1.77 -6.32
C TYR A 167 13.42 1.49 -6.87
N TRP A 168 12.55 0.83 -6.08
CA TRP A 168 11.22 0.49 -6.53
C TRP A 168 10.34 1.72 -6.72
N TRP A 169 10.49 2.72 -5.85
CA TRP A 169 9.75 3.98 -5.92
C TRP A 169 10.15 4.79 -7.16
N ASN A 170 11.43 5.00 -7.37
CA ASN A 170 11.95 5.75 -8.52
C ASN A 170 11.58 5.06 -9.83
N SER A 171 11.75 3.75 -9.88
CA SER A 171 11.34 2.90 -10.99
C SER A 171 9.86 3.07 -11.38
N TRP A 172 8.98 3.14 -10.39
CA TRP A 172 7.57 3.38 -10.61
C TRP A 172 7.29 4.82 -11.08
N CYS A 173 7.93 5.81 -10.48
CA CYS A 173 7.80 7.22 -10.87
C CYS A 173 8.22 7.45 -12.33
N GLU A 174 9.35 6.88 -12.75
CA GLU A 174 9.85 6.98 -14.12
C GLU A 174 8.89 6.35 -15.12
N TYR A 175 8.37 5.15 -14.80
CA TYR A 175 7.40 4.47 -15.67
C TYR A 175 6.11 5.27 -15.84
N VAL A 176 5.57 5.81 -14.77
CA VAL A 176 4.33 6.61 -14.79
C VAL A 176 4.56 7.92 -15.54
N ALA A 177 5.71 8.58 -15.37
CA ALA A 177 6.06 9.80 -16.10
C ALA A 177 6.23 9.53 -17.61
N GLY A 178 6.93 8.45 -17.97
CA GLY A 178 7.13 8.06 -19.37
C GLY A 178 5.82 7.74 -20.10
N ASN A 179 4.93 6.98 -19.49
CA ASN A 179 3.64 6.67 -20.07
C ASN A 179 2.71 7.88 -20.22
N ARG A 180 2.87 8.88 -19.35
CA ARG A 180 2.11 10.13 -19.44
C ARG A 180 2.60 11.00 -20.60
N ALA A 181 3.89 11.07 -20.82
CA ALA A 181 4.47 11.79 -21.97
C ALA A 181 3.99 11.19 -23.30
N ASN A 182 3.95 9.85 -23.40
CA ASN A 182 3.48 9.16 -24.60
C ASN A 182 1.98 9.38 -24.86
N ARG A 183 1.13 9.53 -23.83
CA ARG A 183 -0.31 9.82 -24.00
C ARG A 183 -0.64 11.27 -24.35
N LEU A 184 0.31 12.17 -24.24
CA LEU A 184 0.15 13.58 -24.65
C LEU A 184 0.61 13.80 -26.09
N LEU A 185 1.15 12.77 -26.75
CA LEU A 185 1.58 12.77 -28.15
C LEU A 185 0.59 12.04 -29.08
N ASP A 186 -0.40 11.33 -28.52
CA ASP A 186 -1.55 10.73 -29.21
C ASP A 186 -2.80 11.66 -29.09
#